data_b36eb7b21526f692db67d6f594d4439d
#
_entry.id   b36eb7b21526f692db67d6f594d4439d
#
_cell.length_a   1.000
_cell.length_b   1.000
_cell.length_c   1.000
_cell.angle_alpha   90.00
_cell.angle_beta   90.00
_cell.angle_gamma   90.00
#
_symmetry.space_group_name_H-M   'P 1'
#
loop_
_entity.id
_entity.type
_entity.pdbx_description
1 polymer ?
#
loop_
_entity_poly.entity_id
_entity_poly.type
_entity_poly.pdbx_seq_one_letter_code
_entity_poly.pdbx_strand_id
1 'polypeptide(L)'
;MRKRQKQIIAVIVILLLLVVGAYGYVVYYMNKPAPVAPQETKVITDDRISPLVTQGIVFEINRIRSRGIVDVMMKKGSSWKTPPSFYFITDIDGKEYVSKDVASAGGAATETLFHTWDNIFMDNKITERTPQEQPTSKLTLTIMERDPSGLFGRKFKDVEKETINVIYDYKTGHWTKDDSLNDSSGYGHFVGTNYEVWFNIYQDCYNNDLVPYWTKVNVYHLNGTFDCSNYDPNGDGIPLPWDFKWGYDPFAYDNHSMADPDRDGLTNLEEYQMEKYYADPFHQDIYIESDGMVKGGFFDWPHVFWYESQQIIIERFAEHNICVYIDNGWPGDPTNGGGEMLPHIETLSQDSGMMLQFYKWHFADNRKGIFRYLVIGHNAGFCHPSVNNRYDTMAVDTSPFKMYIRRLAFTPRTQRLLLASATMHELGHSLGIAPWTVGGNDNVTFGQSKAAKAEFLDKWGNYYSVMNYYYIFDKKLVDYSDGTHGPGDVNDWKMFDLTYFKRNDQYIEYPGFSWPHNTTG
;
A
#
# COMPACT_ATOMS: atom_id res chain seq x y z
N MET A 1 -10.44 -61.01 2.80
CA MET A 1 -8.99 -60.91 2.54
C MET A 1 -8.22 -60.90 3.85
N ARG A 2 -7.22 -61.80 4.02
CA ARG A 2 -6.44 -61.88 5.27
C ARG A 2 -5.57 -60.62 5.43
N LYS A 3 -5.37 -60.15 6.66
CA LYS A 3 -4.62 -58.90 7.00
C LYS A 3 -3.25 -58.82 6.29
N ARG A 4 -2.55 -59.92 6.13
CA ARG A 4 -1.30 -60.05 5.37
C ARG A 4 -1.44 -59.71 3.87
N GLN A 5 -2.54 -60.10 3.23
CA GLN A 5 -2.76 -59.78 1.81
C GLN A 5 -2.98 -58.30 1.57
N LYS A 6 -3.68 -57.61 2.49
CA LYS A 6 -3.83 -56.14 2.42
C LYS A 6 -2.50 -55.41 2.59
N GLN A 7 -1.63 -55.89 3.49
CA GLN A 7 -0.30 -55.32 3.67
C GLN A 7 0.60 -55.50 2.44
N ILE A 8 0.56 -56.69 1.82
CA ILE A 8 1.32 -56.96 0.58
C ILE A 8 0.83 -56.08 -0.56
N ILE A 9 -0.47 -55.91 -0.72
CA ILE A 9 -1.05 -55.02 -1.75
C ILE A 9 -0.65 -53.56 -1.50
N ALA A 10 -0.68 -53.08 -0.27
CA ALA A 10 -0.25 -51.74 0.07
C ALA A 10 1.23 -51.46 -0.25
N VAL A 11 2.11 -52.43 0.06
CA VAL A 11 3.55 -52.36 -0.29
C VAL A 11 3.75 -52.33 -1.82
N ILE A 12 3.03 -53.19 -2.55
CA ILE A 12 3.11 -53.19 -4.03
C ILE A 12 2.64 -51.85 -4.62
N VAL A 13 1.57 -51.28 -4.10
CA VAL A 13 1.06 -49.95 -4.56
C VAL A 13 2.08 -48.84 -4.29
N ILE A 14 2.70 -48.82 -3.11
CA ILE A 14 3.74 -47.87 -2.77
C ILE A 14 4.95 -48.01 -3.70
N LEU A 15 5.40 -49.23 -3.96
CA LEU A 15 6.51 -49.49 -4.89
C LEU A 15 6.18 -49.06 -6.32
N LEU A 16 4.95 -49.29 -6.78
CA LEU A 16 4.49 -48.82 -8.09
C LEU A 16 4.48 -47.29 -8.17
N LEU A 17 4.01 -46.58 -7.14
CA LEU A 17 4.01 -45.12 -7.08
C LEU A 17 5.45 -44.56 -7.08
N LEU A 18 6.37 -45.19 -6.38
CA LEU A 18 7.79 -44.80 -6.40
C LEU A 18 8.43 -45.03 -7.78
N VAL A 19 8.10 -46.13 -8.46
CA VAL A 19 8.60 -46.38 -9.83
C VAL A 19 8.02 -45.40 -10.83
N VAL A 20 6.71 -45.07 -10.73
CA VAL A 20 6.06 -44.06 -11.58
C VAL A 20 6.64 -42.66 -11.31
N GLY A 21 6.89 -42.34 -10.04
CA GLY A 21 7.53 -41.09 -9.66
C GLY A 21 8.96 -40.95 -10.18
N ALA A 22 9.75 -42.03 -10.03
CA ALA A 22 11.12 -42.07 -10.56
C ALA A 22 11.16 -42.01 -12.10
N TYR A 23 10.23 -42.69 -12.76
CA TYR A 23 10.10 -42.60 -14.22
C TYR A 23 9.69 -41.20 -14.68
N GLY A 24 8.71 -40.60 -14.02
CA GLY A 24 8.30 -39.22 -14.28
C GLY A 24 9.46 -38.24 -14.11
N TYR A 25 10.25 -38.41 -13.04
CA TYR A 25 11.44 -37.59 -12.78
C TYR A 25 12.50 -37.77 -13.89
N VAL A 26 12.78 -38.98 -14.30
CA VAL A 26 13.74 -39.27 -15.39
C VAL A 26 13.25 -38.69 -16.71
N VAL A 27 11.96 -38.86 -17.05
CA VAL A 27 11.37 -38.29 -18.27
C VAL A 27 11.41 -36.75 -18.24
N TYR A 28 11.14 -36.16 -17.10
CA TYR A 28 11.27 -34.69 -16.92
C TYR A 28 12.71 -34.21 -17.16
N TYR A 29 13.70 -34.89 -16.57
CA TYR A 29 15.11 -34.53 -16.77
C TYR A 29 15.63 -34.82 -18.17
N MET A 30 15.18 -35.91 -18.82
CA MET A 30 15.58 -36.23 -20.19
C MET A 30 14.95 -35.31 -21.24
N ASN A 31 13.78 -34.75 -20.94
CA ASN A 31 13.11 -33.75 -21.81
C ASN A 31 13.43 -32.31 -21.45
N LYS A 32 14.25 -32.09 -20.39
CA LYS A 32 14.75 -30.75 -20.12
C LYS A 32 15.60 -30.34 -21.34
N PRO A 33 15.27 -29.22 -22.03
CA PRO A 33 16.12 -28.75 -23.10
C PRO A 33 17.55 -28.64 -22.54
N ALA A 34 18.51 -29.18 -23.28
CA ALA A 34 19.92 -28.99 -22.92
C ALA A 34 20.14 -27.47 -22.75
N PRO A 35 20.90 -27.05 -21.70
CA PRO A 35 21.31 -25.66 -21.60
C PRO A 35 21.88 -25.28 -22.97
N VAL A 36 21.24 -24.32 -23.63
CA VAL A 36 21.80 -23.77 -24.87
C VAL A 36 23.17 -23.26 -24.47
N ALA A 37 24.22 -23.87 -25.02
CA ALA A 37 25.56 -23.38 -24.79
C ALA A 37 25.54 -21.88 -25.10
N PRO A 38 26.12 -21.02 -24.24
CA PRO A 38 26.18 -19.60 -24.53
C PRO A 38 26.75 -19.46 -25.93
N GLN A 39 25.96 -18.98 -26.88
CA GLN A 39 26.54 -18.50 -28.13
C GLN A 39 27.56 -17.47 -27.68
N GLU A 40 28.82 -17.58 -28.18
CA GLU A 40 29.79 -16.50 -28.01
C GLU A 40 29.19 -15.24 -28.64
N THR A 41 28.39 -14.54 -27.87
CA THR A 41 27.83 -13.26 -28.25
C THR A 41 28.98 -12.30 -28.30
N LYS A 42 29.26 -11.84 -29.48
CA LYS A 42 30.21 -10.74 -29.68
C LYS A 42 29.79 -9.64 -28.70
N VAL A 43 30.62 -9.36 -27.70
CA VAL A 43 30.35 -8.31 -26.73
C VAL A 43 30.14 -7.02 -27.50
N ILE A 44 28.93 -6.52 -27.48
CA ILE A 44 28.57 -5.23 -28.07
C ILE A 44 28.95 -4.18 -27.05
N THR A 45 29.77 -3.23 -27.43
CA THR A 45 30.11 -2.06 -26.60
C THR A 45 29.91 -0.80 -27.42
N ASP A 46 29.35 0.21 -26.82
CA ASP A 46 29.13 1.53 -27.42
C ASP A 46 29.09 2.58 -26.29
N ASP A 47 30.06 3.45 -26.24
CA ASP A 47 30.19 4.47 -25.20
C ASP A 47 29.21 5.63 -25.34
N ARG A 48 28.47 5.70 -26.44
CA ARG A 48 27.46 6.76 -26.63
C ARG A 48 26.33 6.62 -25.60
N ILE A 49 25.86 7.73 -25.10
CA ILE A 49 24.73 7.78 -24.16
C ILE A 49 23.44 7.45 -24.89
N SER A 50 23.22 8.07 -26.04
CA SER A 50 22.06 7.79 -26.89
C SER A 50 22.41 8.07 -28.35
N PRO A 51 22.65 7.05 -29.18
CA PRO A 51 22.86 7.23 -30.61
C PRO A 51 21.55 7.44 -31.38
N LEU A 52 20.43 7.37 -30.73
CA LEU A 52 19.10 7.55 -31.31
C LEU A 52 18.88 9.03 -31.65
N VAL A 53 18.03 9.30 -32.63
CA VAL A 53 17.77 10.65 -33.16
C VAL A 53 17.23 11.62 -32.10
N THR A 54 16.62 11.10 -31.09
CA THR A 54 16.00 11.91 -30.02
C THR A 54 16.33 11.32 -28.65
N GLN A 55 16.98 12.11 -27.83
CA GLN A 55 17.10 11.86 -26.40
C GLN A 55 16.07 12.70 -25.66
N GLY A 56 15.40 12.14 -24.69
CA GLY A 56 14.48 12.86 -23.84
C GLY A 56 14.55 12.35 -22.41
N ILE A 57 13.99 13.10 -21.50
CA ILE A 57 13.80 12.72 -20.10
C ILE A 57 12.34 12.89 -19.74
N VAL A 58 11.82 11.95 -18.99
CA VAL A 58 10.49 12.06 -18.38
C VAL A 58 10.67 12.20 -16.89
N PHE A 59 10.06 13.22 -16.31
CA PHE A 59 9.89 13.39 -14.88
C PHE A 59 8.42 13.20 -14.54
N GLU A 60 8.13 12.18 -13.76
CA GLU A 60 6.78 11.80 -13.39
C GLU A 60 6.60 11.93 -11.89
N ILE A 61 5.58 12.67 -11.46
CA ILE A 61 5.16 12.72 -10.06
C ILE A 61 4.07 11.66 -9.89
N ASN A 62 4.39 10.60 -9.15
CA ASN A 62 3.52 9.44 -8.97
C ASN A 62 2.50 9.68 -7.86
N ARG A 63 2.97 10.24 -6.74
CA ARG A 63 2.17 10.47 -5.55
C ARG A 63 2.66 11.70 -4.80
N ILE A 64 1.75 12.39 -4.15
CA ILE A 64 2.05 13.44 -3.18
C ILE A 64 1.13 13.32 -1.97
N ARG A 65 1.66 13.56 -0.79
CA ARG A 65 0.91 13.62 0.45
C ARG A 65 1.19 14.94 1.18
N SER A 66 0.13 15.64 1.57
CA SER A 66 0.26 16.78 2.49
C SER A 66 0.33 16.27 3.93
N ARG A 67 1.32 16.72 4.67
CA ARG A 67 1.59 16.27 6.05
C ARG A 67 0.82 17.11 7.07
N GLY A 68 0.52 16.54 8.22
CA GLY A 68 -0.07 17.26 9.36
C GLY A 68 -1.60 17.23 9.43
N ILE A 69 -2.29 16.33 8.70
CA ILE A 69 -3.74 16.18 8.82
C ILE A 69 -4.14 15.71 10.22
N VAL A 70 -3.39 14.80 10.83
CA VAL A 70 -3.68 14.28 12.16
C VAL A 70 -3.63 15.40 13.19
N ASP A 71 -2.61 16.23 13.17
CA ASP A 71 -2.49 17.39 14.06
C ASP A 71 -3.67 18.34 13.96
N VAL A 72 -4.11 18.64 12.73
CA VAL A 72 -5.29 19.46 12.47
C VAL A 72 -6.56 18.79 13.02
N MET A 73 -6.70 17.49 12.83
CA MET A 73 -7.88 16.74 13.26
C MET A 73 -7.90 16.51 14.76
N MET A 74 -6.75 16.37 15.43
CA MET A 74 -6.66 16.16 16.88
C MET A 74 -6.76 17.46 17.69
N LYS A 75 -6.41 18.62 17.12
CA LYS A 75 -6.37 19.89 17.83
C LYS A 75 -7.78 20.40 18.17
N LYS A 76 -8.09 20.52 19.46
CA LYS A 76 -9.35 21.10 19.95
C LYS A 76 -9.53 22.52 19.46
N GLY A 77 -10.70 22.83 18.89
CA GLY A 77 -11.06 24.19 18.46
C GLY A 77 -10.47 24.60 17.10
N SER A 78 -9.72 23.75 16.41
CA SER A 78 -9.36 24.01 15.03
C SER A 78 -10.62 23.94 14.16
N SER A 79 -10.78 24.96 13.30
CA SER A 79 -11.72 24.85 12.19
C SER A 79 -11.34 23.64 11.32
N TRP A 80 -12.34 23.00 10.76
CA TRP A 80 -12.11 21.99 9.73
C TRP A 80 -11.22 22.56 8.64
N LYS A 81 -10.00 22.02 8.48
CA LYS A 81 -9.11 22.46 7.41
C LYS A 81 -9.51 21.73 6.13
N THR A 82 -9.80 22.45 5.08
CA THR A 82 -9.95 21.90 3.74
C THR A 82 -8.61 21.36 3.27
N PRO A 83 -8.58 20.36 2.38
CA PRO A 83 -7.36 19.95 1.71
C PRO A 83 -6.60 21.15 1.14
N PRO A 84 -5.27 21.14 1.11
CA PRO A 84 -4.48 22.21 0.51
C PRO A 84 -4.78 22.34 -0.98
N SER A 85 -4.64 23.55 -1.51
CA SER A 85 -4.70 23.82 -2.93
C SER A 85 -3.30 24.10 -3.43
N PHE A 86 -2.76 23.27 -4.31
CA PHE A 86 -1.37 23.38 -4.74
C PHE A 86 -1.19 23.10 -6.23
N TYR A 87 -0.03 23.47 -6.76
CA TYR A 87 0.43 23.18 -8.10
C TYR A 87 1.95 23.02 -8.11
N PHE A 88 2.48 22.52 -9.21
CA PHE A 88 3.90 22.31 -9.39
C PHE A 88 4.53 23.31 -10.35
N ILE A 89 5.76 23.69 -10.06
CA ILE A 89 6.68 24.29 -11.00
C ILE A 89 7.84 23.31 -11.15
N THR A 90 8.07 22.81 -12.35
CA THR A 90 9.15 21.89 -12.64
C THR A 90 10.12 22.56 -13.60
N ASP A 91 11.40 22.57 -13.25
CA ASP A 91 12.48 23.01 -14.13
C ASP A 91 13.31 21.79 -14.57
N ILE A 92 13.53 21.67 -15.86
CA ILE A 92 14.43 20.65 -16.45
C ILE A 92 15.48 21.37 -17.28
N ASP A 93 16.73 21.36 -16.82
CA ASP A 93 17.87 22.01 -17.47
C ASP A 93 17.64 23.49 -17.82
N GLY A 94 16.92 24.23 -16.96
CA GLY A 94 16.61 25.64 -17.14
C GLY A 94 15.34 25.91 -17.95
N LYS A 95 14.54 24.89 -18.25
CA LYS A 95 13.25 25.02 -18.90
C LYS A 95 12.11 24.72 -17.92
N GLU A 96 11.29 25.75 -17.66
CA GLU A 96 10.24 25.69 -16.67
C GLU A 96 8.91 25.21 -17.24
N TYR A 97 8.22 24.36 -16.46
CA TYR A 97 6.89 23.85 -16.70
C TYR A 97 6.01 24.10 -15.47
N VAL A 98 4.81 24.59 -15.70
CA VAL A 98 3.85 24.85 -14.62
C VAL A 98 2.64 23.92 -14.81
N SER A 99 2.29 23.16 -13.78
CA SER A 99 1.21 22.15 -13.86
C SER A 99 -0.20 22.75 -13.86
N LYS A 100 -0.36 24.05 -13.65
CA LYS A 100 -1.65 24.72 -13.71
C LYS A 100 -1.93 25.27 -15.12
N ASP A 101 -3.16 25.09 -15.59
CA ASP A 101 -3.60 25.73 -16.82
C ASP A 101 -3.80 27.24 -16.59
N VAL A 102 -2.99 28.04 -17.27
CA VAL A 102 -3.21 29.48 -17.37
C VAL A 102 -4.00 29.72 -18.65
N ALA A 103 -5.28 30.07 -18.53
CA ALA A 103 -6.09 30.36 -19.72
C ALA A 103 -5.50 31.53 -20.51
N SER A 104 -5.38 31.32 -21.81
CA SER A 104 -5.03 32.37 -22.79
C SER A 104 -6.04 33.50 -22.76
N ALA A 105 -5.54 34.72 -22.96
CA ALA A 105 -6.28 35.97 -22.89
C ALA A 105 -7.68 35.93 -23.54
N GLY A 106 -8.73 36.07 -22.72
CA GLY A 106 -10.11 36.26 -23.17
C GLY A 106 -11.15 35.25 -22.63
N GLY A 107 -10.76 34.19 -21.97
CA GLY A 107 -11.66 33.23 -21.29
C GLY A 107 -11.52 33.32 -19.78
N ALA A 108 -12.56 32.95 -19.04
CA ALA A 108 -12.44 32.76 -17.60
C ALA A 108 -11.35 31.71 -17.34
N ALA A 109 -10.26 32.11 -16.67
CA ALA A 109 -9.13 31.22 -16.36
C ALA A 109 -9.61 30.18 -15.36
N THR A 110 -9.71 28.94 -15.79
CA THR A 110 -9.83 27.77 -14.91
C THR A 110 -8.41 27.34 -14.56
N GLU A 111 -7.90 27.82 -13.44
CA GLU A 111 -6.65 27.31 -12.91
C GLU A 111 -6.90 25.89 -12.39
N THR A 112 -6.20 24.91 -12.94
CA THR A 112 -6.20 23.56 -12.40
C THR A 112 -5.26 23.50 -11.21
N LEU A 113 -5.83 23.43 -10.01
CA LEU A 113 -5.11 23.22 -8.76
C LEU A 113 -5.44 21.82 -8.24
N PHE A 114 -4.47 21.17 -7.65
CA PHE A 114 -4.72 19.94 -6.92
C PHE A 114 -5.33 20.28 -5.55
N HIS A 115 -6.41 19.58 -5.18
CA HIS A 115 -7.15 19.77 -3.92
C HIS A 115 -7.25 18.46 -3.16
N THR A 116 -6.14 18.03 -2.58
CA THR A 116 -6.10 16.72 -1.91
C THR A 116 -5.06 16.71 -0.79
N TRP A 117 -5.28 15.84 0.21
CA TRP A 117 -4.25 15.49 1.19
C TRP A 117 -3.29 14.44 0.62
N ASP A 118 -3.79 13.56 -0.22
CA ASP A 118 -3.03 12.54 -0.90
C ASP A 118 -3.58 12.32 -2.31
N ASN A 119 -2.71 12.05 -3.28
CA ASN A 119 -3.07 11.79 -4.66
C ASN A 119 -2.17 10.69 -5.24
N ILE A 120 -2.60 9.45 -5.10
CA ILE A 120 -1.83 8.26 -5.52
C ILE A 120 -1.86 8.01 -7.03
N PHE A 121 -2.80 8.58 -7.77
CA PHE A 121 -2.89 8.40 -9.23
C PHE A 121 -2.63 9.73 -9.94
N MET A 122 -1.51 10.34 -9.59
CA MET A 122 -1.13 11.64 -10.13
C MET A 122 -0.53 11.48 -11.54
N ASP A 123 -1.32 11.74 -12.55
CA ASP A 123 -0.84 11.80 -13.94
C ASP A 123 -0.20 13.16 -14.21
N ASN A 124 0.99 13.40 -13.66
CA ASN A 124 1.77 14.60 -13.91
C ASN A 124 3.13 14.23 -14.47
N LYS A 125 3.15 14.03 -15.79
CA LYS A 125 4.34 13.70 -16.56
C LYS A 125 4.84 14.90 -17.34
N ILE A 126 6.14 15.18 -17.22
CA ILE A 126 6.81 16.21 -17.98
C ILE A 126 7.90 15.55 -18.82
N THR A 127 7.83 15.76 -20.13
CA THR A 127 8.83 15.24 -21.07
C THR A 127 9.58 16.39 -21.70
N GLU A 128 10.91 16.37 -21.60
CA GLU A 128 11.79 17.33 -22.23
C GLU A 128 12.78 16.64 -23.16
N ARG A 129 13.09 17.32 -24.27
CA ARG A 129 14.13 16.88 -25.21
C ARG A 129 15.47 17.50 -24.83
N THR A 130 16.46 16.66 -24.63
CA THR A 130 17.81 17.04 -24.22
C THR A 130 18.84 16.79 -25.32
N PRO A 131 20.02 17.41 -25.27
CA PRO A 131 21.09 17.10 -26.20
C PRO A 131 21.47 15.63 -26.18
N GLN A 132 21.67 15.03 -27.35
CA GLN A 132 21.84 13.59 -27.52
C GLN A 132 22.99 12.97 -26.71
N GLU A 133 24.07 13.67 -26.51
CA GLU A 133 25.24 13.19 -25.74
C GLU A 133 25.37 13.87 -24.37
N GLN A 134 24.30 14.50 -23.89
CA GLN A 134 24.30 15.10 -22.55
C GLN A 134 24.30 13.98 -21.49
N PRO A 135 25.30 13.95 -20.57
CA PRO A 135 25.44 12.84 -19.63
C PRO A 135 24.42 12.87 -18.48
N THR A 136 23.99 14.06 -18.09
CA THR A 136 23.08 14.25 -16.96
C THR A 136 22.09 15.36 -17.23
N SER A 137 20.92 15.31 -16.60
CA SER A 137 19.98 16.43 -16.51
C SER A 137 19.74 16.85 -15.07
N LYS A 138 19.53 18.16 -14.87
CA LYS A 138 19.14 18.73 -13.58
C LYS A 138 17.63 18.94 -13.59
N LEU A 139 16.97 18.45 -12.57
CA LEU A 139 15.55 18.61 -12.38
C LEU A 139 15.27 19.26 -11.03
N THR A 140 14.35 20.21 -11.03
CA THR A 140 13.86 20.85 -9.81
C THR A 140 12.34 20.79 -9.80
N LEU A 141 11.75 20.29 -8.73
CA LEU A 141 10.31 20.32 -8.49
C LEU A 141 10.01 21.27 -7.34
N THR A 142 9.23 22.30 -7.59
CA THR A 142 8.75 23.23 -6.56
C THR A 142 7.25 23.06 -6.36
N ILE A 143 6.84 22.85 -5.11
CA ILE A 143 5.43 22.75 -4.71
C ILE A 143 4.96 24.11 -4.23
N MET A 144 4.00 24.69 -4.94
CA MET A 144 3.39 25.98 -4.65
C MET A 144 2.01 25.78 -4.07
N GLU A 145 1.76 26.26 -2.85
CA GLU A 145 0.44 26.22 -2.22
C GLU A 145 -0.24 27.58 -2.36
N ARG A 146 -1.53 27.56 -2.70
CA ARG A 146 -2.36 28.75 -2.79
C ARG A 146 -3.08 29.01 -1.49
N ASP A 147 -2.56 29.89 -0.69
CA ASP A 147 -3.13 30.27 0.60
C ASP A 147 -4.18 31.36 0.43
N PRO A 148 -5.39 31.22 1.03
CA PRO A 148 -6.36 32.33 1.09
C PRO A 148 -5.80 33.47 1.92
N SER A 149 -5.82 34.67 1.37
CA SER A 149 -5.31 35.90 2.00
C SER A 149 -6.32 37.03 1.95
N GLY A 150 -6.11 38.07 2.77
CA GLY A 150 -6.98 39.26 2.82
C GLY A 150 -8.26 39.07 3.63
N LEU A 151 -9.05 40.15 3.73
CA LEU A 151 -10.29 40.16 4.50
C LEU A 151 -11.30 39.17 3.86
N PHE A 152 -11.73 38.17 4.61
CA PHE A 152 -12.65 37.11 4.16
C PHE A 152 -12.10 36.15 3.08
N GLY A 153 -10.76 35.99 2.97
CA GLY A 153 -10.18 35.05 2.01
C GLY A 153 -10.40 35.40 0.53
N ARG A 154 -10.67 36.65 0.23
CA ARG A 154 -10.97 37.12 -1.15
C ARG A 154 -9.74 37.33 -2.03
N LYS A 155 -8.54 37.27 -1.45
CA LYS A 155 -7.27 37.30 -2.17
C LYS A 155 -6.55 35.99 -1.92
N PHE A 156 -5.74 35.57 -2.87
CA PHE A 156 -4.89 34.41 -2.75
C PHE A 156 -3.43 34.84 -2.82
N LYS A 157 -2.59 34.10 -2.16
CA LYS A 157 -1.14 34.24 -2.24
C LYS A 157 -0.56 32.85 -2.48
N ASP A 158 0.22 32.75 -3.53
CA ASP A 158 0.98 31.54 -3.81
C ASP A 158 2.25 31.56 -2.97
N VAL A 159 2.51 30.46 -2.26
CA VAL A 159 3.62 30.32 -1.34
C VAL A 159 4.37 29.04 -1.69
N GLU A 160 5.67 29.15 -1.90
CA GLU A 160 6.54 28.00 -2.02
C GLU A 160 6.57 27.22 -0.71
N LYS A 161 6.35 25.91 -0.77
CA LYS A 161 6.33 25.03 0.39
C LYS A 161 7.51 24.09 0.44
N GLU A 162 7.85 23.49 -0.69
CA GLU A 162 8.95 22.53 -0.81
C GLU A 162 9.64 22.69 -2.17
N THR A 163 10.93 22.42 -2.19
CA THR A 163 11.70 22.36 -3.42
C THR A 163 12.60 21.13 -3.39
N ILE A 164 12.49 20.30 -4.42
CA ILE A 164 13.20 19.02 -4.58
C ILE A 164 14.14 19.17 -5.76
N ASN A 165 15.43 18.86 -5.57
CA ASN A 165 16.45 18.95 -6.61
C ASN A 165 17.05 17.57 -6.83
N VAL A 166 17.04 17.09 -8.07
CA VAL A 166 17.67 15.82 -8.46
C VAL A 166 18.53 15.98 -9.69
N ILE A 167 19.50 15.10 -9.85
CA ILE A 167 20.34 15.00 -11.03
C ILE A 167 20.20 13.59 -11.55
N TYR A 168 19.67 13.43 -12.75
CA TYR A 168 19.53 12.17 -13.45
C TYR A 168 20.75 11.87 -14.30
N ASP A 169 21.25 10.64 -14.27
CA ASP A 169 22.34 10.12 -15.09
C ASP A 169 21.79 9.21 -16.20
N TYR A 170 22.01 9.60 -17.45
CA TYR A 170 21.50 8.86 -18.62
C TYR A 170 22.18 7.52 -18.89
N LYS A 171 23.39 7.29 -18.34
CA LYS A 171 24.06 6.00 -18.49
C LYS A 171 23.43 4.95 -17.58
N THR A 172 23.28 5.30 -16.32
CA THR A 172 22.84 4.39 -15.28
C THR A 172 21.34 4.33 -15.09
N GLY A 173 20.60 5.37 -15.52
CA GLY A 173 19.17 5.49 -15.26
C GLY A 173 18.83 5.86 -13.82
N HIS A 174 19.82 6.26 -13.03
CA HIS A 174 19.67 6.61 -11.62
C HIS A 174 19.78 8.13 -11.42
N TRP A 175 19.41 8.57 -10.24
CA TRP A 175 19.49 9.97 -9.82
C TRP A 175 20.25 10.12 -8.50
N THR A 176 20.60 11.35 -8.20
CA THR A 176 21.29 11.74 -6.96
C THR A 176 20.69 13.01 -6.41
N LYS A 177 20.96 13.34 -5.16
CA LYS A 177 20.56 14.47 -4.32
C LYS A 177 19.31 14.20 -3.48
N ASP A 178 18.22 14.96 -3.70
CA ASP A 178 17.05 14.99 -2.81
C ASP A 178 16.20 13.73 -3.00
N ASP A 179 16.72 12.63 -2.46
CA ASP A 179 16.01 11.37 -2.32
C ASP A 179 16.19 10.90 -0.87
N SER A 180 15.09 10.77 -0.14
CA SER A 180 15.11 10.45 1.30
C SER A 180 15.55 9.02 1.57
N LEU A 181 15.47 8.14 0.58
CA LEU A 181 15.86 6.74 0.69
C LEU A 181 17.35 6.54 0.37
N ASN A 182 17.93 7.42 -0.45
CA ASN A 182 19.32 7.33 -0.92
C ASN A 182 19.67 6.00 -1.60
N ASP A 183 18.69 5.32 -2.15
CA ASP A 183 18.90 4.02 -2.78
C ASP A 183 19.20 4.13 -4.27
N SER A 184 18.86 5.25 -4.90
CA SER A 184 19.03 5.54 -6.33
C SER A 184 18.38 4.51 -7.27
N SER A 185 17.50 3.68 -6.75
CA SER A 185 16.73 2.67 -7.47
C SER A 185 15.24 2.84 -7.18
N GLY A 186 14.40 2.22 -7.99
CA GLY A 186 12.97 2.24 -7.76
C GLY A 186 12.32 3.59 -7.97
N TYR A 187 11.49 4.01 -7.02
CA TYR A 187 10.89 5.34 -6.98
C TYR A 187 11.75 6.30 -6.17
N GLY A 188 11.90 7.54 -6.67
CA GLY A 188 12.43 8.61 -5.85
C GLY A 188 11.42 9.01 -4.77
N HIS A 189 11.92 9.27 -3.57
CA HIS A 189 11.10 9.62 -2.43
C HIS A 189 11.67 10.84 -1.70
N PHE A 190 10.84 11.84 -1.50
CA PHE A 190 11.21 13.06 -0.77
C PHE A 190 10.27 13.31 0.39
N VAL A 191 10.81 13.42 1.60
CA VAL A 191 10.08 13.74 2.82
C VAL A 191 10.43 15.17 3.25
N GLY A 192 9.55 16.10 2.92
CA GLY A 192 9.67 17.50 3.33
C GLY A 192 8.94 17.82 4.64
N THR A 193 8.86 19.11 4.96
CA THR A 193 8.13 19.57 6.15
C THR A 193 6.62 19.56 5.94
N ASN A 194 6.17 19.98 4.77
CA ASN A 194 4.74 20.14 4.45
C ASN A 194 4.21 19.05 3.54
N TYR A 195 5.07 18.50 2.69
CA TYR A 195 4.71 17.50 1.69
C TYR A 195 5.70 16.35 1.68
N GLU A 196 5.21 15.21 1.25
CA GLU A 196 5.97 14.02 0.93
C GLU A 196 5.61 13.64 -0.51
N VAL A 197 6.63 13.32 -1.33
CA VAL A 197 6.49 13.15 -2.78
C VAL A 197 7.19 11.89 -3.23
N TRP A 198 6.51 11.10 -4.05
CA TRP A 198 7.07 9.98 -4.79
C TRP A 198 7.12 10.35 -6.28
N PHE A 199 8.25 10.11 -6.89
CA PHE A 199 8.48 10.45 -8.29
C PHE A 199 9.23 9.33 -9.01
N ASN A 200 9.22 9.41 -10.33
CA ASN A 200 10.03 8.56 -11.19
C ASN A 200 10.71 9.42 -12.26
N ILE A 201 11.92 9.03 -12.63
CA ILE A 201 12.67 9.70 -13.68
C ILE A 201 13.23 8.62 -14.61
N TYR A 202 13.01 8.78 -15.90
CA TYR A 202 13.51 7.82 -16.87
C TYR A 202 13.81 8.47 -18.21
N GLN A 203 14.67 7.82 -18.98
CA GLN A 203 14.99 8.24 -20.33
C GLN A 203 13.81 7.95 -21.26
N ASP A 204 13.31 8.97 -21.97
CA ASP A 204 12.35 8.80 -23.06
C ASP A 204 13.08 8.20 -24.25
N CYS A 205 13.20 6.89 -24.30
CA CYS A 205 13.91 6.15 -25.33
C CYS A 205 12.95 5.58 -26.38
N TYR A 206 13.56 5.07 -27.47
CA TYR A 206 12.84 4.61 -28.64
C TYR A 206 11.74 3.55 -28.33
N ASN A 207 12.00 2.66 -27.41
CA ASN A 207 11.11 1.56 -27.07
C ASN A 207 10.25 1.84 -25.83
N ASN A 208 10.54 2.91 -25.11
CA ASN A 208 9.85 3.28 -23.86
C ASN A 208 9.81 2.15 -22.80
N ASP A 209 10.88 1.34 -22.75
CA ASP A 209 11.02 0.21 -21.85
C ASP A 209 11.81 0.54 -20.56
N LEU A 210 12.03 1.83 -20.31
CA LEU A 210 12.64 2.42 -19.11
C LEU A 210 14.14 2.09 -18.93
N VAL A 211 14.75 1.21 -19.74
CA VAL A 211 16.14 0.81 -19.63
C VAL A 211 17.02 1.69 -20.52
N PRO A 212 18.03 2.41 -19.96
CA PRO A 212 18.89 3.27 -20.75
C PRO A 212 19.63 2.54 -21.87
N TYR A 213 19.80 3.21 -23.00
CA TYR A 213 20.54 2.66 -24.12
C TYR A 213 21.94 2.17 -23.71
N TRP A 214 22.66 2.99 -22.93
CA TRP A 214 24.03 2.68 -22.50
C TRP A 214 24.04 1.40 -21.63
N THR A 215 23.08 1.24 -20.72
CA THR A 215 22.94 0.04 -19.89
C THR A 215 22.65 -1.20 -20.73
N LYS A 216 21.72 -1.13 -21.69
CA LYS A 216 21.44 -2.25 -22.61
C LYS A 216 22.70 -2.74 -23.31
N VAL A 217 23.51 -1.80 -23.85
CA VAL A 217 24.69 -2.15 -24.67
C VAL A 217 25.87 -2.57 -23.80
N ASN A 218 26.18 -1.82 -22.75
CA ASN A 218 27.46 -1.97 -22.02
C ASN A 218 27.34 -2.85 -20.78
N VAL A 219 26.15 -2.97 -20.19
CA VAL A 219 25.91 -3.81 -19.01
C VAL A 219 25.28 -5.15 -19.41
N TYR A 220 24.21 -5.09 -20.19
CA TYR A 220 23.44 -6.29 -20.56
C TYR A 220 23.88 -6.91 -21.88
N HIS A 221 24.77 -6.26 -22.63
CA HIS A 221 25.27 -6.71 -23.93
C HIS A 221 24.15 -6.99 -24.95
N LEU A 222 23.04 -6.26 -24.84
CA LEU A 222 21.91 -6.30 -25.74
C LEU A 222 22.11 -5.28 -26.88
N ASN A 223 21.34 -5.45 -27.97
CA ASN A 223 21.19 -4.36 -28.94
C ASN A 223 20.49 -3.17 -28.27
N GLY A 224 21.05 -1.97 -28.38
CA GLY A 224 20.48 -0.76 -27.75
C GLY A 224 19.07 -0.38 -28.22
N THR A 225 18.59 -0.94 -29.34
CA THR A 225 17.22 -0.82 -29.84
C THR A 225 16.33 -2.02 -29.47
N PHE A 226 16.86 -2.97 -28.70
CA PHE A 226 16.08 -4.12 -28.24
C PHE A 226 14.99 -3.67 -27.28
N ASP A 227 13.76 -4.17 -27.49
CA ASP A 227 12.63 -3.92 -26.60
C ASP A 227 12.66 -4.89 -25.44
N CYS A 228 12.95 -4.36 -24.25
CA CYS A 228 13.04 -5.14 -23.01
C CYS A 228 11.69 -5.26 -22.27
N SER A 229 10.63 -4.58 -22.70
CA SER A 229 9.39 -4.41 -21.93
C SER A 229 8.80 -5.72 -21.37
N ASN A 230 8.96 -6.82 -22.10
CA ASN A 230 8.47 -8.14 -21.69
C ASN A 230 9.59 -9.19 -21.69
N TYR A 231 10.84 -8.77 -21.69
CA TYR A 231 11.97 -9.68 -21.74
C TYR A 231 12.31 -10.16 -20.33
N ASP A 232 12.11 -11.44 -20.10
CA ASP A 232 12.39 -12.17 -18.86
C ASP A 232 13.45 -13.25 -19.18
N PRO A 233 14.76 -12.92 -19.05
CA PRO A 233 15.82 -13.84 -19.47
C PRO A 233 16.08 -14.99 -18.49
N ASN A 234 15.77 -14.83 -17.21
CA ASN A 234 15.93 -15.86 -16.18
C ASN A 234 14.67 -16.72 -16.02
N GLY A 235 13.50 -16.28 -16.54
CA GLY A 235 12.26 -17.05 -16.57
C GLY A 235 11.55 -17.13 -15.21
N ASP A 236 11.71 -16.15 -14.36
CA ASP A 236 11.13 -16.11 -13.02
C ASP A 236 9.77 -15.40 -12.94
N GLY A 237 9.31 -14.82 -14.05
CA GLY A 237 8.03 -14.15 -14.19
C GLY A 237 8.09 -12.64 -14.01
N ILE A 238 9.29 -12.09 -13.80
CA ILE A 238 9.54 -10.65 -13.67
C ILE A 238 10.36 -10.18 -14.89
N PRO A 239 9.95 -9.12 -15.62
CA PRO A 239 10.66 -8.66 -16.79
C PRO A 239 11.85 -7.78 -16.42
N LEU A 240 12.90 -7.80 -17.27
CA LEU A 240 14.14 -7.06 -17.11
C LEU A 240 13.99 -5.57 -16.70
N PRO A 241 13.02 -4.78 -17.20
CA PRO A 241 12.86 -3.40 -16.74
C PRO A 241 12.56 -3.26 -15.26
N TRP A 242 11.82 -4.19 -14.68
CA TRP A 242 11.54 -4.20 -13.25
C TRP A 242 12.80 -4.57 -12.45
N ASP A 243 13.50 -5.62 -12.87
CA ASP A 243 14.79 -5.99 -12.26
C ASP A 243 15.80 -4.85 -12.30
N PHE A 244 15.92 -4.20 -13.46
CA PHE A 244 16.76 -3.01 -13.63
C PHE A 244 16.37 -1.89 -12.66
N LYS A 245 15.08 -1.58 -12.58
CA LYS A 245 14.55 -0.52 -11.72
C LYS A 245 14.90 -0.74 -10.25
N TRP A 246 14.84 -1.99 -9.80
CA TRP A 246 15.04 -2.35 -8.40
C TRP A 246 16.43 -2.91 -8.08
N GLY A 247 17.34 -2.89 -9.07
CA GLY A 247 18.74 -3.26 -8.89
C GLY A 247 19.00 -4.76 -8.83
N TYR A 248 18.06 -5.58 -9.28
CA TYR A 248 18.28 -7.03 -9.45
C TYR A 248 19.04 -7.33 -10.74
N ASP A 249 19.71 -8.47 -10.78
CA ASP A 249 20.36 -8.96 -12.01
C ASP A 249 19.35 -9.80 -12.82
N PRO A 250 18.82 -9.30 -13.95
CA PRO A 250 17.80 -9.99 -14.72
C PRO A 250 18.29 -11.29 -15.36
N PHE A 251 19.60 -11.56 -15.38
CA PHE A 251 20.17 -12.79 -15.93
C PHE A 251 20.53 -13.81 -14.85
N ALA A 252 20.37 -13.47 -13.57
CA ALA A 252 20.62 -14.40 -12.48
C ALA A 252 19.52 -15.45 -12.38
N TYR A 253 19.91 -16.73 -12.38
CA TYR A 253 18.98 -17.85 -12.09
C TYR A 253 18.92 -18.08 -10.59
N ASP A 254 18.36 -17.16 -9.87
CA ASP A 254 18.13 -17.24 -8.44
C ASP A 254 16.61 -17.28 -8.13
N ASN A 255 16.23 -17.03 -6.92
CA ASN A 255 14.83 -17.08 -6.48
C ASN A 255 14.36 -15.70 -5.96
N HIS A 256 14.89 -14.61 -6.51
CA HIS A 256 14.56 -13.29 -6.01
C HIS A 256 13.09 -12.93 -6.21
N SER A 257 12.41 -13.46 -7.24
CA SER A 257 10.97 -13.26 -7.43
C SER A 257 10.10 -13.72 -6.24
N MET A 258 10.60 -14.66 -5.44
CA MET A 258 9.94 -15.15 -4.24
C MET A 258 10.44 -14.48 -2.95
N ALA A 259 11.40 -13.58 -3.05
CA ALA A 259 11.88 -12.82 -1.91
C ALA A 259 10.84 -11.78 -1.47
N ASP A 260 10.88 -11.44 -0.20
CA ASP A 260 10.11 -10.39 0.47
C ASP A 260 11.14 -9.61 1.32
N PRO A 261 11.86 -8.65 0.70
CA PRO A 261 13.01 -8.00 1.32
C PRO A 261 12.65 -7.11 2.50
N ASP A 262 11.52 -6.40 2.43
CA ASP A 262 11.05 -5.45 3.44
C ASP A 262 10.11 -6.10 4.48
N ARG A 263 9.68 -7.35 4.23
CA ARG A 263 8.85 -8.17 5.12
C ARG A 263 7.45 -7.60 5.35
N ASP A 264 6.85 -7.10 4.31
CA ASP A 264 5.46 -6.64 4.35
C ASP A 264 4.45 -7.75 3.99
N GLY A 265 4.96 -8.87 3.49
CA GLY A 265 4.18 -10.04 3.08
C GLY A 265 3.96 -10.10 1.57
N LEU A 266 4.49 -9.17 0.79
CA LEU A 266 4.49 -9.24 -0.67
C LEU A 266 5.84 -9.78 -1.15
N THR A 267 5.79 -10.73 -2.07
CA THR A 267 6.99 -11.20 -2.77
C THR A 267 7.31 -10.25 -3.92
N ASN A 268 8.55 -10.19 -4.37
CA ASN A 268 8.93 -9.37 -5.54
C ASN A 268 8.02 -9.60 -6.75
N LEU A 269 7.54 -10.82 -6.96
CA LEU A 269 6.57 -11.11 -8.03
C LEU A 269 5.21 -10.46 -7.76
N GLU A 270 4.73 -10.44 -6.52
CA GLU A 270 3.50 -9.75 -6.14
C GLU A 270 3.68 -8.22 -6.22
N GLU A 271 4.85 -7.70 -5.84
CA GLU A 271 5.24 -6.29 -6.01
C GLU A 271 5.21 -5.87 -7.49
N TYR A 272 5.80 -6.69 -8.37
CA TYR A 272 5.71 -6.45 -9.80
C TYR A 272 4.25 -6.40 -10.29
N GLN A 273 3.39 -7.29 -9.82
CA GLN A 273 1.97 -7.29 -10.18
C GLN A 273 1.24 -6.02 -9.67
N MET A 274 1.75 -5.44 -8.60
CA MET A 274 1.22 -4.21 -7.97
C MET A 274 1.94 -2.93 -8.41
N GLU A 275 2.89 -3.00 -9.36
CA GLU A 275 3.65 -1.85 -9.82
C GLU A 275 2.77 -0.66 -10.24
N LYS A 276 1.62 -0.93 -10.86
CA LYS A 276 0.66 0.12 -11.21
C LYS A 276 0.09 0.89 -10.02
N TYR A 277 0.24 0.36 -8.80
CA TYR A 277 -0.16 0.98 -7.54
C TYR A 277 1.07 1.38 -6.70
N TYR A 278 2.22 1.55 -7.36
CA TYR A 278 3.45 2.04 -6.76
C TYR A 278 4.04 1.15 -5.67
N ALA A 279 3.88 -0.17 -5.82
CA ALA A 279 4.49 -1.14 -4.94
C ALA A 279 6.02 -1.04 -4.98
N ASP A 280 6.65 -1.15 -3.79
CA ASP A 280 8.07 -0.94 -3.59
C ASP A 280 8.69 -2.09 -2.76
N PRO A 281 9.48 -2.99 -3.37
CA PRO A 281 9.98 -4.19 -2.71
C PRO A 281 10.95 -3.92 -1.54
N PHE A 282 11.30 -2.66 -1.28
CA PHE A 282 12.19 -2.25 -0.19
C PHE A 282 11.52 -1.36 0.85
N HIS A 283 10.22 -1.04 0.67
CA HIS A 283 9.42 -0.23 1.58
C HIS A 283 8.09 -0.88 1.87
N GLN A 284 7.83 -1.12 3.13
CA GLN A 284 6.63 -1.79 3.60
C GLN A 284 5.35 -1.13 3.11
N ASP A 285 4.53 -1.90 2.42
CA ASP A 285 3.26 -1.50 1.85
C ASP A 285 2.08 -2.23 2.51
N ILE A 286 0.97 -1.53 2.69
CA ILE A 286 -0.29 -2.09 3.14
C ILE A 286 -1.37 -1.72 2.14
N TYR A 287 -1.90 -2.70 1.43
CA TYR A 287 -3.02 -2.52 0.52
C TYR A 287 -4.34 -2.89 1.20
N ILE A 288 -5.32 -2.00 1.10
CA ILE A 288 -6.67 -2.19 1.64
C ILE A 288 -7.68 -1.91 0.54
N GLU A 289 -8.52 -2.88 0.23
CA GLU A 289 -9.73 -2.68 -0.56
C GLU A 289 -10.88 -2.41 0.38
N SER A 290 -11.64 -1.35 0.17
CA SER A 290 -12.74 -0.96 1.04
C SER A 290 -14.05 -0.81 0.29
N ASP A 291 -15.06 -1.55 0.75
CA ASP A 291 -16.44 -1.45 0.29
C ASP A 291 -17.34 -0.86 1.36
N GLY A 292 -18.39 -0.18 0.92
CA GLY A 292 -19.43 0.36 1.77
C GLY A 292 -20.72 -0.46 1.72
N MET A 293 -21.56 -0.34 2.74
CA MET A 293 -22.89 -0.95 2.74
C MET A 293 -23.96 0.11 2.47
N VAL A 294 -24.97 -0.20 1.69
CA VAL A 294 -26.12 0.70 1.54
C VAL A 294 -26.85 0.89 2.87
N LYS A 295 -27.45 2.06 3.06
CA LYS A 295 -28.22 2.37 4.26
C LYS A 295 -29.45 1.47 4.37
N GLY A 296 -29.75 0.98 5.56
CA GLY A 296 -30.97 0.20 5.85
C GLY A 296 -32.25 1.03 5.88
N GLY A 297 -32.15 2.37 5.96
CA GLY A 297 -33.29 3.26 5.96
C GLY A 297 -32.92 4.74 6.04
N PHE A 298 -33.93 5.60 6.08
CA PHE A 298 -33.74 7.06 6.06
C PHE A 298 -32.92 7.59 7.25
N PHE A 299 -33.06 6.97 8.42
CA PHE A 299 -32.35 7.36 9.64
C PHE A 299 -31.04 6.60 9.88
N ASP A 300 -30.66 5.76 8.93
CA ASP A 300 -29.40 5.05 9.00
C ASP A 300 -28.23 5.92 8.54
N TRP A 301 -27.03 5.63 9.04
CA TRP A 301 -25.82 6.35 8.72
C TRP A 301 -25.25 5.91 7.36
N PRO A 302 -24.52 6.78 6.67
CA PRO A 302 -23.72 6.33 5.53
C PRO A 302 -22.62 5.36 5.99
N HIS A 303 -22.58 4.19 5.37
CA HIS A 303 -21.54 3.20 5.58
C HIS A 303 -20.48 3.36 4.50
N VAL A 304 -19.71 4.43 4.61
CA VAL A 304 -18.67 4.78 3.64
C VAL A 304 -17.37 5.10 4.37
N PHE A 305 -16.26 4.76 3.76
CA PHE A 305 -14.97 5.12 4.28
C PHE A 305 -14.65 6.58 3.92
N TRP A 306 -14.85 7.49 4.85
CA TRP A 306 -14.61 8.90 4.60
C TRP A 306 -13.14 9.19 4.30
N TYR A 307 -12.92 10.02 3.32
CA TYR A 307 -11.60 10.39 2.84
C TYR A 307 -10.65 10.85 3.97
N GLU A 308 -11.11 11.70 4.88
CA GLU A 308 -10.27 12.19 5.97
C GLU A 308 -9.89 11.08 6.97
N SER A 309 -10.76 10.07 7.15
CA SER A 309 -10.42 8.90 7.97
C SER A 309 -9.30 8.07 7.32
N GLN A 310 -9.34 7.93 6.01
CA GLN A 310 -8.27 7.28 5.24
C GLN A 310 -6.95 8.04 5.39
N GLN A 311 -6.98 9.36 5.18
CA GLN A 311 -5.78 10.20 5.28
C GLN A 311 -5.14 10.21 6.67
N ILE A 312 -5.94 10.11 7.74
CA ILE A 312 -5.44 9.97 9.11
C ILE A 312 -4.67 8.65 9.26
N ILE A 313 -5.21 7.55 8.74
CA ILE A 313 -4.55 6.24 8.80
C ILE A 313 -3.24 6.28 7.99
N ILE A 314 -3.31 6.77 6.76
CA ILE A 314 -2.13 6.91 5.89
C ILE A 314 -1.03 7.71 6.58
N GLU A 315 -1.36 8.84 7.22
CA GLU A 315 -0.36 9.65 7.92
C GLU A 315 0.27 8.93 9.11
N ARG A 316 -0.54 8.21 9.93
CA ARG A 316 -0.02 7.47 11.07
C ARG A 316 0.98 6.38 10.67
N PHE A 317 0.69 5.64 9.64
CA PHE A 317 1.61 4.62 9.14
C PHE A 317 2.85 5.23 8.46
N ALA A 318 2.67 6.32 7.71
CA ALA A 318 3.79 7.03 7.07
C ALA A 318 4.78 7.63 8.09
N GLU A 319 4.34 8.01 9.29
CA GLU A 319 5.23 8.42 10.40
C GLU A 319 6.17 7.28 10.85
N HIS A 320 5.83 6.03 10.51
CA HIS A 320 6.61 4.83 10.77
C HIS A 320 7.20 4.20 9.50
N ASN A 321 7.26 4.96 8.42
CA ASN A 321 7.82 4.54 7.13
C ASN A 321 7.10 3.33 6.52
N ILE A 322 5.76 3.27 6.68
CA ILE A 322 4.89 2.26 6.09
C ILE A 322 3.90 2.98 5.16
N CYS A 323 3.85 2.59 3.90
CA CYS A 323 2.89 3.11 2.95
C CYS A 323 1.55 2.38 3.07
N VAL A 324 0.44 3.12 3.16
CA VAL A 324 -0.90 2.54 3.16
C VAL A 324 -1.65 3.03 1.93
N TYR A 325 -2.14 2.08 1.15
CA TYR A 325 -2.93 2.32 -0.05
C TYR A 325 -4.35 1.82 0.18
N ILE A 326 -5.32 2.73 0.07
CA ILE A 326 -6.74 2.41 0.33
C ILE A 326 -7.51 2.60 -0.96
N ASP A 327 -7.92 1.48 -1.55
CA ASP A 327 -8.84 1.48 -2.69
C ASP A 327 -10.29 1.53 -2.21
N ASN A 328 -10.92 2.65 -2.48
CA ASN A 328 -12.36 2.85 -2.32
C ASN A 328 -13.02 3.26 -3.65
N GLY A 329 -12.47 2.79 -4.77
CA GLY A 329 -12.92 3.06 -6.13
C GLY A 329 -11.84 3.70 -7.02
N TRP A 330 -10.68 3.05 -7.15
CA TRP A 330 -9.59 3.54 -8.00
C TRP A 330 -9.94 3.43 -9.49
N PRO A 331 -9.58 4.42 -10.30
CA PRO A 331 -9.83 4.37 -11.73
C PRO A 331 -9.10 3.20 -12.42
N GLY A 332 -9.81 2.48 -13.28
CA GLY A 332 -9.22 1.39 -14.07
C GLY A 332 -9.01 0.07 -13.33
N ASP A 333 -9.50 -0.02 -12.09
CA ASP A 333 -9.45 -1.25 -11.32
C ASP A 333 -10.40 -2.34 -11.85
N PRO A 334 -10.12 -3.59 -11.48
CA PRO A 334 -10.99 -4.69 -11.91
C PRO A 334 -12.42 -4.50 -11.40
N THR A 335 -13.38 -5.06 -12.11
CA THR A 335 -14.70 -5.31 -11.54
C THR A 335 -14.52 -6.10 -10.25
N ASN A 336 -15.19 -5.72 -9.17
CA ASN A 336 -14.98 -6.20 -7.81
C ASN A 336 -13.70 -5.60 -7.14
N GLY A 337 -13.28 -4.40 -7.55
CA GLY A 337 -12.38 -3.54 -6.78
C GLY A 337 -13.13 -2.72 -5.74
N GLY A 338 -12.42 -1.89 -4.98
CA GLY A 338 -13.00 -1.11 -3.89
C GLY A 338 -14.06 -0.09 -4.31
N GLY A 339 -14.83 0.40 -3.34
CA GLY A 339 -15.86 1.40 -3.53
C GLY A 339 -17.23 0.86 -3.92
N GLU A 340 -17.41 -0.44 -3.96
CA GLU A 340 -18.73 -1.05 -4.18
C GLU A 340 -19.68 -0.75 -3.01
N MET A 341 -20.98 -0.68 -3.33
CA MET A 341 -22.04 -0.51 -2.35
C MET A 341 -22.78 -1.84 -2.13
N LEU A 342 -22.37 -2.54 -1.09
CA LEU A 342 -22.89 -3.84 -0.72
C LEU A 342 -24.36 -3.76 -0.22
N PRO A 343 -25.15 -4.83 -0.36
CA PRO A 343 -26.50 -4.90 0.20
C PRO A 343 -26.52 -4.66 1.71
N HIS A 344 -27.53 -3.97 2.23
CA HIS A 344 -27.69 -3.76 3.66
C HIS A 344 -27.91 -5.07 4.42
N ILE A 345 -27.19 -5.20 5.52
CA ILE A 345 -27.35 -6.26 6.51
C ILE A 345 -27.42 -5.62 7.88
N GLU A 346 -28.46 -5.94 8.67
CA GLU A 346 -28.68 -5.34 9.99
C GLU A 346 -27.55 -5.63 10.98
N THR A 347 -26.90 -6.78 10.86
CA THR A 347 -25.74 -7.16 11.67
C THR A 347 -24.78 -7.98 10.83
N LEU A 348 -23.63 -7.42 10.58
CA LEU A 348 -22.51 -8.11 9.96
C LEU A 348 -21.63 -8.70 11.07
N SER A 349 -21.94 -9.92 11.49
CA SER A 349 -21.14 -10.62 12.49
C SER A 349 -20.08 -11.50 11.85
N GLN A 350 -19.02 -11.77 12.60
CA GLN A 350 -17.96 -12.68 12.18
C GLN A 350 -18.46 -14.10 11.83
N ASP A 351 -19.51 -14.56 12.48
CA ASP A 351 -20.13 -15.88 12.23
C ASP A 351 -21.14 -15.86 11.09
N SER A 352 -21.44 -14.68 10.54
CA SER A 352 -22.38 -14.59 9.43
C SER A 352 -21.71 -15.03 8.14
N GLY A 353 -22.28 -16.02 7.44
CA GLY A 353 -21.81 -16.42 6.11
C GLY A 353 -21.85 -15.30 5.06
N MET A 354 -22.37 -14.11 5.43
CA MET A 354 -22.45 -12.95 4.53
C MET A 354 -21.10 -12.33 4.29
N MET A 355 -20.21 -12.24 5.30
CA MET A 355 -18.87 -11.74 5.08
C MET A 355 -18.07 -12.65 4.12
N LEU A 356 -18.25 -13.97 4.23
CA LEU A 356 -17.70 -14.93 3.28
C LEU A 356 -18.25 -14.72 1.86
N GLN A 357 -19.55 -14.39 1.73
CA GLN A 357 -20.14 -14.09 0.42
C GLN A 357 -19.57 -12.80 -0.16
N PHE A 358 -19.42 -11.74 0.65
CA PHE A 358 -18.80 -10.50 0.21
C PHE A 358 -17.37 -10.76 -0.26
N TYR A 359 -16.55 -11.43 0.54
CA TYR A 359 -15.19 -11.80 0.18
C TYR A 359 -15.12 -12.63 -1.13
N LYS A 360 -16.09 -13.48 -1.36
CA LYS A 360 -16.12 -14.33 -2.56
C LYS A 360 -16.57 -13.59 -3.82
N TRP A 361 -17.51 -12.65 -3.70
CA TRP A 361 -18.19 -12.05 -4.85
C TRP A 361 -17.80 -10.60 -5.12
N HIS A 362 -17.27 -9.91 -4.12
CA HIS A 362 -16.93 -8.49 -4.17
C HIS A 362 -15.45 -8.19 -3.93
N PHE A 363 -14.62 -9.20 -3.79
CA PHE A 363 -13.19 -9.07 -3.65
C PHE A 363 -12.50 -9.88 -4.75
N ALA A 364 -11.77 -9.20 -5.65
CA ALA A 364 -11.20 -9.82 -6.84
C ALA A 364 -10.14 -10.88 -6.49
N ASP A 365 -10.14 -11.99 -7.25
CA ASP A 365 -9.25 -13.12 -6.96
C ASP A 365 -7.76 -12.76 -7.04
N ASN A 366 -7.38 -11.84 -7.93
CA ASN A 366 -6.01 -11.36 -8.09
C ASN A 366 -5.55 -10.40 -6.97
N ARG A 367 -6.43 -10.04 -6.05
CA ARG A 367 -6.13 -9.23 -4.86
C ARG A 367 -5.98 -10.06 -3.58
N LYS A 368 -6.53 -11.27 -3.60
CA LYS A 368 -6.49 -12.19 -2.44
C LYS A 368 -5.07 -12.60 -2.11
N GLY A 369 -4.65 -12.29 -0.88
CA GLY A 369 -3.28 -12.51 -0.43
C GLY A 369 -2.33 -11.34 -0.67
N ILE A 370 -2.81 -10.26 -1.31
CA ILE A 370 -2.09 -9.00 -1.49
C ILE A 370 -2.80 -7.88 -0.72
N PHE A 371 -4.10 -7.71 -0.97
CA PHE A 371 -4.93 -6.75 -0.28
C PHE A 371 -5.57 -7.34 0.98
N ARG A 372 -5.87 -6.46 1.93
CA ARG A 372 -6.83 -6.70 3.01
C ARG A 372 -8.20 -6.19 2.57
N TYR A 373 -9.24 -6.96 2.82
CA TYR A 373 -10.61 -6.62 2.46
C TYR A 373 -11.35 -6.00 3.65
N LEU A 374 -11.77 -4.75 3.52
CA LEU A 374 -12.47 -3.98 4.55
C LEU A 374 -13.90 -3.68 4.14
N VAL A 375 -14.86 -4.08 4.95
CA VAL A 375 -16.27 -3.70 4.78
C VAL A 375 -16.66 -2.66 5.82
N ILE A 376 -17.13 -1.50 5.36
CA ILE A 376 -17.75 -0.49 6.22
C ILE A 376 -19.24 -0.80 6.29
N GLY A 377 -19.67 -1.39 7.42
CA GLY A 377 -20.99 -1.98 7.54
C GLY A 377 -21.80 -1.46 8.72
N HIS A 378 -22.85 -2.21 9.04
CA HIS A 378 -23.78 -1.96 10.14
C HIS A 378 -23.63 -3.05 11.20
N ASN A 379 -23.51 -2.66 12.49
CA ASN A 379 -23.24 -3.56 13.60
C ASN A 379 -22.11 -4.57 13.30
N ALA A 380 -20.96 -4.04 12.89
CA ALA A 380 -19.76 -4.78 12.58
C ALA A 380 -18.60 -4.33 13.50
N GLY A 381 -17.55 -5.10 13.58
CA GLY A 381 -16.32 -4.77 14.32
C GLY A 381 -15.55 -6.05 14.56
N PHE A 382 -14.73 -6.43 13.57
CA PHE A 382 -13.87 -7.60 13.66
C PHE A 382 -12.82 -7.63 12.56
N CYS A 383 -11.68 -8.19 12.90
CA CYS A 383 -10.75 -8.79 11.95
C CYS A 383 -10.60 -10.27 12.36
N HIS A 384 -10.94 -11.20 11.48
CA HIS A 384 -11.09 -12.57 11.89
C HIS A 384 -10.79 -13.59 10.79
N PRO A 385 -10.11 -14.70 11.11
CA PRO A 385 -9.76 -15.73 10.13
C PRO A 385 -10.93 -16.65 9.74
N SER A 386 -12.14 -16.46 10.27
CA SER A 386 -13.27 -17.35 9.99
C SER A 386 -13.76 -17.33 8.54
N VAL A 387 -13.40 -16.28 7.79
CA VAL A 387 -13.87 -16.11 6.42
C VAL A 387 -13.09 -17.00 5.45
N ASN A 388 -11.76 -17.05 5.57
CA ASN A 388 -10.88 -17.75 4.64
C ASN A 388 -9.63 -18.36 5.29
N ASN A 389 -9.62 -18.48 6.60
CA ASN A 389 -8.48 -18.90 7.42
C ASN A 389 -7.28 -17.92 7.35
N ARG A 390 -7.53 -16.65 7.03
CA ARG A 390 -6.52 -15.58 6.99
C ARG A 390 -7.02 -14.37 7.77
N TYR A 391 -6.09 -13.51 8.18
CA TYR A 391 -6.41 -12.24 8.85
C TYR A 391 -6.49 -11.05 7.87
N ASP A 392 -6.89 -11.31 6.63
CA ASP A 392 -7.01 -10.31 5.56
C ASP A 392 -8.41 -9.71 5.41
N THR A 393 -9.36 -10.08 6.28
CA THR A 393 -10.76 -9.64 6.20
C THR A 393 -11.15 -8.88 7.45
N MET A 394 -11.61 -7.65 7.26
CA MET A 394 -11.98 -6.72 8.33
C MET A 394 -13.39 -6.16 8.09
N ALA A 395 -14.10 -5.85 9.16
CA ALA A 395 -15.34 -5.11 9.08
C ALA A 395 -15.40 -4.06 10.19
N VAL A 396 -15.89 -2.87 9.86
CA VAL A 396 -16.01 -1.75 10.80
C VAL A 396 -17.42 -1.17 10.77
N ASP A 397 -17.95 -0.91 11.95
CA ASP A 397 -19.32 -0.40 12.15
C ASP A 397 -19.34 1.13 12.24
N THR A 398 -20.25 1.74 11.50
CA THR A 398 -20.57 3.17 11.64
C THR A 398 -21.79 3.43 12.53
N SER A 399 -22.50 2.40 12.99
CA SER A 399 -23.69 2.54 13.84
C SER A 399 -23.43 2.93 15.30
N PRO A 400 -22.29 2.58 15.97
CA PRO A 400 -21.99 3.07 17.32
C PRO A 400 -21.98 4.57 17.43
N PHE A 401 -21.83 5.29 16.33
CA PHE A 401 -21.95 6.73 16.30
C PHE A 401 -23.31 7.23 16.82
N LYS A 402 -24.35 6.40 16.81
CA LYS A 402 -25.64 6.68 17.46
C LYS A 402 -25.51 6.98 18.97
N MET A 403 -24.57 6.35 19.67
CA MET A 403 -24.34 6.63 21.10
C MET A 403 -23.81 8.04 21.36
N TYR A 404 -23.02 8.58 20.43
CA TYR A 404 -22.44 9.92 20.56
C TYR A 404 -23.44 11.05 20.25
N ILE A 405 -24.44 10.80 19.38
CA ILE A 405 -25.53 11.74 19.12
C ILE A 405 -26.30 12.05 20.41
N ARG A 406 -26.60 11.02 21.20
CA ARG A 406 -27.30 11.18 22.49
C ARG A 406 -26.52 12.03 23.49
N ARG A 407 -25.21 12.17 23.34
CA ARG A 407 -24.33 12.97 24.20
C ARG A 407 -24.03 14.39 23.65
N LEU A 408 -24.69 14.82 22.58
CA LEU A 408 -24.52 16.15 21.94
C LEU A 408 -23.06 16.46 21.49
N ALA A 409 -22.18 15.48 21.46
CA ALA A 409 -20.76 15.65 21.12
C ALA A 409 -20.39 15.12 19.73
N PHE A 410 -21.39 14.81 18.91
CA PHE A 410 -21.21 14.16 17.63
C PHE A 410 -21.02 15.20 16.51
N THR A 411 -19.79 15.41 16.12
CA THR A 411 -19.43 16.30 15.01
C THR A 411 -18.88 15.48 13.84
N PRO A 412 -18.88 16.01 12.61
CA PRO A 412 -18.20 15.35 11.48
C PRO A 412 -16.78 14.94 11.81
N ARG A 413 -16.03 15.79 12.51
CA ARG A 413 -14.70 15.49 12.99
C ARG A 413 -14.64 14.25 13.88
N THR A 414 -15.56 14.15 14.86
CA THR A 414 -15.63 13.00 15.75
C THR A 414 -15.91 11.71 14.98
N GLN A 415 -16.76 11.75 13.95
CA GLN A 415 -17.04 10.61 13.09
C GLN A 415 -15.79 10.13 12.36
N ARG A 416 -15.02 11.06 11.76
CA ARG A 416 -13.80 10.74 11.03
C ARG A 416 -12.74 10.10 11.93
N LEU A 417 -12.55 10.68 13.11
CA LEU A 417 -11.61 10.14 14.10
C LEU A 417 -12.01 8.75 14.59
N LEU A 418 -13.31 8.55 14.89
CA LEU A 418 -13.78 7.25 15.35
C LEU A 418 -13.68 6.17 14.27
N LEU A 419 -14.00 6.51 13.02
CA LEU A 419 -13.87 5.55 11.93
C LEU A 419 -12.40 5.20 11.68
N ALA A 420 -11.51 6.20 11.69
CA ALA A 420 -10.07 5.95 11.59
C ALA A 420 -9.57 5.07 12.73
N SER A 421 -9.94 5.38 13.99
CA SER A 421 -9.56 4.58 15.16
C SER A 421 -10.07 3.15 15.08
N ALA A 422 -11.34 2.95 14.72
CA ALA A 422 -11.92 1.61 14.61
C ALA A 422 -11.29 0.81 13.46
N THR A 423 -11.01 1.45 12.33
CA THR A 423 -10.31 0.80 11.22
C THR A 423 -8.88 0.42 11.61
N MET A 424 -8.15 1.31 12.28
CA MET A 424 -6.80 0.99 12.79
C MET A 424 -6.85 -0.15 13.81
N HIS A 425 -7.87 -0.21 14.66
CA HIS A 425 -8.04 -1.32 15.60
C HIS A 425 -8.13 -2.66 14.88
N GLU A 426 -9.04 -2.79 13.92
CA GLU A 426 -9.19 -4.02 13.15
C GLU A 426 -7.95 -4.32 12.28
N LEU A 427 -7.32 -3.29 11.73
CA LEU A 427 -6.05 -3.43 11.01
C LEU A 427 -4.94 -3.95 11.94
N GLY A 428 -4.88 -3.51 13.19
CA GLY A 428 -3.93 -4.01 14.18
C GLY A 428 -4.03 -5.53 14.40
N HIS A 429 -5.23 -6.09 14.34
CA HIS A 429 -5.42 -7.55 14.37
C HIS A 429 -4.84 -8.22 13.14
N SER A 430 -4.97 -7.62 11.97
CA SER A 430 -4.35 -8.13 10.74
C SER A 430 -2.82 -7.99 10.73
N LEU A 431 -2.28 -7.21 11.66
CA LEU A 431 -0.85 -7.02 11.89
C LEU A 431 -0.34 -7.82 13.12
N GLY A 432 -1.15 -8.73 13.66
CA GLY A 432 -0.75 -9.68 14.70
C GLY A 432 -0.95 -9.21 16.14
N ILE A 433 -1.56 -8.03 16.38
CA ILE A 433 -1.92 -7.60 17.73
C ILE A 433 -3.25 -8.23 18.12
N ALA A 434 -3.27 -8.97 19.21
CA ALA A 434 -4.45 -9.68 19.68
C ALA A 434 -4.49 -9.78 21.21
N PRO A 435 -5.62 -10.14 21.84
CA PRO A 435 -5.72 -10.28 23.30
C PRO A 435 -4.72 -11.25 23.92
N TRP A 436 -4.25 -12.24 23.17
CA TRP A 436 -3.21 -13.18 23.61
C TRP A 436 -1.79 -12.63 23.46
N THR A 437 -1.58 -11.57 22.67
CA THR A 437 -0.28 -10.88 22.58
C THR A 437 -0.18 -9.74 23.60
N VAL A 438 -1.28 -8.99 23.79
CA VAL A 438 -1.35 -7.87 24.74
C VAL A 438 -2.65 -7.95 25.53
N GLY A 439 -2.57 -8.22 26.83
CA GLY A 439 -3.76 -8.39 27.67
C GLY A 439 -4.61 -7.13 27.90
N GLY A 440 -4.15 -5.95 27.45
CA GLY A 440 -4.94 -4.71 27.44
C GLY A 440 -5.73 -4.51 26.16
N ASN A 441 -5.50 -5.37 25.16
CA ASN A 441 -6.24 -5.36 23.92
C ASN A 441 -7.64 -5.96 24.09
N ASP A 442 -8.64 -5.48 23.36
CA ASP A 442 -10.05 -5.94 23.36
C ASP A 442 -10.69 -6.07 24.74
N ASN A 443 -10.14 -5.43 25.72
CA ASN A 443 -10.59 -5.59 27.09
C ASN A 443 -11.78 -4.67 27.41
N VAL A 444 -12.97 -5.25 27.51
CA VAL A 444 -14.21 -4.57 27.85
C VAL A 444 -14.44 -4.43 29.37
N THR A 445 -13.55 -4.93 30.20
CA THR A 445 -13.67 -4.95 31.67
C THR A 445 -13.89 -3.56 32.24
N PHE A 446 -13.26 -2.54 31.66
CA PHE A 446 -13.38 -1.15 32.11
C PHE A 446 -14.83 -0.61 32.08
N GLY A 447 -15.71 -1.19 31.25
CA GLY A 447 -17.11 -0.80 31.13
C GLY A 447 -18.07 -1.51 32.09
N GLN A 448 -17.63 -2.59 32.76
CA GLN A 448 -18.48 -3.46 33.56
C GLN A 448 -18.92 -2.84 34.89
N SER A 449 -17.99 -2.23 35.62
CA SER A 449 -18.26 -1.55 36.89
C SER A 449 -17.19 -0.47 37.17
N LYS A 450 -17.46 0.37 38.20
CA LYS A 450 -16.49 1.36 38.66
C LYS A 450 -15.21 0.70 39.21
N ALA A 451 -15.36 -0.41 39.92
CA ALA A 451 -14.22 -1.17 40.46
C ALA A 451 -13.41 -1.83 39.33
N ALA A 452 -14.08 -2.49 38.39
CA ALA A 452 -13.43 -3.09 37.24
C ALA A 452 -12.70 -2.05 36.37
N LYS A 453 -13.29 -0.87 36.20
CA LYS A 453 -12.61 0.25 35.52
C LYS A 453 -11.34 0.69 36.26
N ALA A 454 -11.37 0.77 37.59
CA ALA A 454 -10.21 1.17 38.36
C ALA A 454 -9.07 0.13 38.26
N GLU A 455 -9.42 -1.14 38.39
CA GLU A 455 -8.47 -2.26 38.21
C GLU A 455 -7.86 -2.28 36.80
N PHE A 456 -8.71 -2.11 35.77
CA PHE A 456 -8.24 -2.04 34.39
C PHE A 456 -7.27 -0.89 34.18
N LEU A 457 -7.59 0.30 34.67
CA LEU A 457 -6.75 1.49 34.50
C LEU A 457 -5.45 1.42 35.29
N ASP A 458 -5.45 0.75 36.45
CA ASP A 458 -4.24 0.49 37.23
C ASP A 458 -3.23 -0.34 36.42
N LYS A 459 -3.72 -1.33 35.68
CA LYS A 459 -2.88 -2.24 34.90
C LYS A 459 -2.58 -1.74 33.48
N TRP A 460 -3.58 -1.20 32.79
CA TRP A 460 -3.52 -0.88 31.35
C TRP A 460 -3.76 0.60 31.05
N GLY A 461 -3.79 1.44 32.09
CA GLY A 461 -4.05 2.87 31.91
C GLY A 461 -2.97 3.63 31.15
N ASN A 462 -1.76 3.08 31.04
CA ASN A 462 -0.68 3.63 30.25
C ASN A 462 -0.60 3.06 28.82
N TYR A 463 -1.36 2.02 28.50
CA TYR A 463 -1.40 1.45 27.16
C TYR A 463 -2.25 2.35 26.25
N TYR A 464 -1.60 3.39 25.71
CA TYR A 464 -2.19 4.42 24.84
C TYR A 464 -2.25 3.93 23.40
N SER A 465 -3.17 3.03 23.13
CA SER A 465 -3.34 2.38 21.84
C SER A 465 -4.78 2.36 21.39
N VAL A 466 -5.00 2.41 20.07
CA VAL A 466 -6.30 2.09 19.45
C VAL A 466 -6.72 0.65 19.74
N MET A 467 -5.79 -0.24 20.08
CA MET A 467 -6.09 -1.61 20.49
C MET A 467 -6.77 -1.68 21.87
N ASN A 468 -6.69 -0.62 22.64
CA ASN A 468 -7.31 -0.50 23.95
C ASN A 468 -8.68 0.20 23.85
N TYR A 469 -9.78 -0.52 24.04
CA TYR A 469 -11.13 0.01 23.95
C TYR A 469 -11.42 1.24 24.81
N TYR A 470 -10.71 1.40 25.92
CA TYR A 470 -10.83 2.61 26.73
C TYR A 470 -10.42 3.85 25.95
N TYR A 471 -9.36 3.78 25.15
CA TYR A 471 -8.86 4.93 24.39
C TYR A 471 -9.65 5.17 23.11
N ILE A 472 -10.06 4.14 22.37
CA ILE A 472 -10.89 4.30 21.17
C ILE A 472 -12.20 5.00 21.53
N PHE A 473 -12.96 4.44 22.48
CA PHE A 473 -14.33 4.87 22.74
C PHE A 473 -14.41 6.10 23.64
N ASP A 474 -13.58 6.21 24.68
CA ASP A 474 -13.60 7.31 25.63
C ASP A 474 -12.77 8.51 25.18
N LYS A 475 -11.61 8.30 24.60
CA LYS A 475 -10.63 9.34 24.28
C LYS A 475 -10.51 9.67 22.80
N LYS A 476 -10.98 8.79 21.92
CA LYS A 476 -10.88 8.92 20.47
C LYS A 476 -9.43 9.04 20.01
N LEU A 477 -8.60 8.19 20.57
CA LEU A 477 -7.22 8.07 20.18
C LEU A 477 -7.14 7.51 18.74
N VAL A 478 -6.24 8.04 17.94
CA VAL A 478 -5.97 7.56 16.59
C VAL A 478 -4.49 7.29 16.47
N ASP A 479 -4.01 6.32 17.23
CA ASP A 479 -2.62 5.88 17.22
C ASP A 479 -2.48 4.52 17.89
N TYR A 480 -1.45 3.78 17.52
CA TYR A 480 -0.97 2.65 18.29
C TYR A 480 0.04 3.13 19.34
N SER A 481 0.27 2.34 20.38
CA SER A 481 1.23 2.73 21.39
C SER A 481 2.67 2.56 20.95
N ASP A 482 3.52 3.52 21.33
CA ASP A 482 4.97 3.48 21.13
C ASP A 482 5.74 2.91 22.36
N GLY A 483 5.03 2.53 23.43
CA GLY A 483 5.61 1.97 24.64
C GLY A 483 6.27 2.99 25.56
N THR A 484 6.03 4.30 25.39
CA THR A 484 6.72 5.36 26.18
C THR A 484 5.89 5.95 27.32
N HIS A 485 4.65 5.49 27.52
CA HIS A 485 3.70 6.12 28.46
C HIS A 485 3.79 5.60 29.89
N GLY A 486 4.74 4.72 30.20
CA GLY A 486 5.02 4.26 31.56
C GLY A 486 4.73 2.77 31.80
N PRO A 487 4.69 2.35 33.09
CA PRO A 487 4.49 0.93 33.41
C PRO A 487 3.18 0.35 32.83
N GLY A 488 3.27 -0.83 32.23
CA GLY A 488 2.14 -1.51 31.59
C GLY A 488 1.86 -1.06 30.15
N ASP A 489 2.61 -0.08 29.64
CA ASP A 489 2.57 0.27 28.23
C ASP A 489 3.31 -0.75 27.37
N VAL A 490 2.88 -0.93 26.13
CA VAL A 490 3.44 -1.86 25.15
C VAL A 490 3.68 -1.10 23.86
N ASN A 491 4.75 -1.41 23.16
CA ASN A 491 5.04 -0.80 21.87
C ASN A 491 4.44 -1.65 20.75
N ASP A 492 3.24 -1.27 20.28
CA ASP A 492 2.53 -1.98 19.20
C ASP A 492 3.28 -1.89 17.88
N TRP A 493 3.84 -0.71 17.56
CA TRP A 493 4.59 -0.48 16.32
C TRP A 493 5.78 -1.45 16.15
N LYS A 494 6.41 -1.86 17.25
CA LYS A 494 7.50 -2.86 17.23
C LYS A 494 7.00 -4.30 17.18
N MET A 495 5.73 -4.52 17.48
CA MET A 495 5.13 -5.85 17.49
C MET A 495 4.47 -6.22 16.16
N PHE A 496 4.30 -5.26 15.28
CA PHE A 496 3.66 -5.53 13.99
C PHE A 496 4.42 -6.57 13.18
N ASP A 497 3.64 -7.49 12.65
CA ASP A 497 4.02 -8.47 11.65
C ASP A 497 3.14 -8.24 10.41
N LEU A 498 3.67 -7.51 9.44
CA LEU A 498 2.92 -7.15 8.24
C LEU A 498 2.56 -8.38 7.39
N THR A 499 3.28 -9.49 7.58
CA THR A 499 2.99 -10.76 6.90
C THR A 499 1.82 -11.53 7.54
N TYR A 500 1.37 -11.08 8.73
CA TYR A 500 0.38 -11.82 9.56
C TYR A 500 -0.94 -12.07 8.83
N PHE A 501 -1.38 -11.17 7.99
CA PHE A 501 -2.63 -11.30 7.23
C PHE A 501 -2.63 -12.52 6.27
N LYS A 502 -1.46 -12.99 5.83
CA LYS A 502 -1.31 -14.19 4.98
C LYS A 502 -1.30 -15.50 5.77
N ARG A 503 -1.15 -15.42 7.09
CA ARG A 503 -1.06 -16.62 7.92
C ARG A 503 -2.34 -17.44 7.83
N ASN A 504 -2.15 -18.68 7.48
CA ASN A 504 -3.16 -19.72 7.46
C ASN A 504 -3.10 -20.51 8.77
N ASP A 505 -2.99 -19.78 9.90
CA ASP A 505 -2.86 -20.42 11.20
C ASP A 505 -4.19 -21.06 11.58
N GLN A 506 -4.17 -22.36 11.58
CA GLN A 506 -5.20 -23.14 12.21
C GLN A 506 -5.23 -22.75 13.70
N TYR A 507 -6.23 -21.97 14.08
CA TYR A 507 -6.68 -21.77 15.45
C TYR A 507 -5.58 -21.47 16.48
N ILE A 508 -5.37 -20.21 16.77
CA ILE A 508 -4.80 -19.85 18.06
C ILE A 508 -5.90 -20.12 19.08
N GLU A 509 -5.77 -21.23 19.81
CA GLU A 509 -6.68 -21.52 20.91
C GLU A 509 -6.59 -20.42 21.97
N TYR A 510 -7.64 -19.63 22.07
CA TYR A 510 -7.79 -18.68 23.16
C TYR A 510 -8.22 -19.44 24.42
N PRO A 511 -7.52 -19.35 25.54
CA PRO A 511 -7.96 -20.02 26.77
C PRO A 511 -9.37 -19.56 27.15
N GLY A 512 -10.35 -20.46 27.03
CA GLY A 512 -11.75 -20.19 27.34
C GLY A 512 -12.62 -19.73 26.17
N PHE A 513 -12.11 -19.69 24.96
CA PHE A 513 -12.86 -19.42 23.75
C PHE A 513 -12.65 -20.56 22.74
N SER A 514 -13.68 -21.30 22.43
CA SER A 514 -13.65 -22.28 21.35
C SER A 514 -14.20 -21.64 20.08
N TRP A 515 -13.36 -21.51 19.08
CA TRP A 515 -13.80 -21.12 17.74
C TRP A 515 -14.73 -22.20 17.18
N PRO A 516 -15.84 -21.82 16.52
CA PRO A 516 -16.64 -22.82 15.83
C PRO A 516 -15.78 -23.55 14.83
N HIS A 517 -15.59 -24.85 15.03
CA HIS A 517 -14.90 -25.68 14.08
C HIS A 517 -15.62 -25.59 12.74
N ASN A 518 -14.91 -25.20 11.69
CA ASN A 518 -15.40 -25.35 10.33
C ASN A 518 -15.69 -26.84 10.11
N THR A 519 -16.95 -27.21 10.22
CA THR A 519 -17.41 -28.48 9.67
C THR A 519 -17.31 -28.31 8.16
N THR A 520 -16.22 -28.82 7.60
CA THR A 520 -16.04 -28.99 6.17
C THR A 520 -17.24 -29.74 5.63
N GLY A 521 -18.06 -29.03 4.86
CA GLY A 521 -19.03 -29.59 3.94
C GLY A 521 -18.54 -29.36 2.53
#